data_3cf071a5b5966db994c4f3df99750fc8
#
_entry.id   3cf071a5b5966db994c4f3df99750fc8
#
_cell.length_a   1.000
_cell.length_b   1.000
_cell.length_c   1.000
_cell.angle_alpha   90.00
_cell.angle_beta   90.00
_cell.angle_gamma   90.00
#
_symmetry.space_group_name_H-M   'P 1'
#
loop_
_entity.id
_entity.type
_entity.pdbx_description
1 polymer ?
#
loop_
_entity_poly.entity_id
_entity_poly.type
_entity_poly.pdbx_seq_one_letter_code
_entity_poly.pdbx_strand_id
1 'polypeptide(L)'
;MKAAPIFFAILLVSIGALAQEHPSVTAQPNSVYVGADGKFEAAPDTAQIQMNVSVQDESPQPAFQRASKNVDTVRQVLRSNGIDPKAANVGFLSVQPVYEWKPKQRVIGYRVTTDVTLKLKDFSKIGPITQQLAEANVSETQTLNYILENMDEAKNKAVEDAYRRARNSAETIAHASGRSVEELSYASVDTFENPRIIMPRQARSVSAMASAAPAPTEEFTPQSVTVTAHVNALFTMK
;
A
#
# COMPACT_ATOMS: atom_id res chain seq x y z
N MET A 1 11.03 1.02 72.38
CA MET A 1 10.50 0.61 71.06
C MET A 1 10.94 1.66 70.06
N LYS A 2 11.93 1.32 69.18
CA LYS A 2 12.58 2.23 68.22
C LYS A 2 11.98 1.95 66.86
N ALA A 3 11.30 2.93 66.25
CA ALA A 3 10.79 2.89 64.90
C ALA A 3 11.88 3.35 63.92
N ALA A 4 12.21 2.51 62.95
CA ALA A 4 13.12 2.85 61.85
C ALA A 4 12.34 3.38 60.65
N PRO A 5 12.78 4.46 59.99
CA PRO A 5 12.13 4.96 58.76
C PRO A 5 12.67 4.16 57.55
N ILE A 6 11.75 3.61 56.75
CA ILE A 6 12.02 2.98 55.48
C ILE A 6 12.13 4.11 54.41
N PHE A 7 13.35 4.28 53.89
CA PHE A 7 13.63 5.16 52.75
C PHE A 7 13.21 4.44 51.45
N PHE A 8 12.16 4.93 50.81
CA PHE A 8 11.74 4.47 49.48
C PHE A 8 12.48 5.28 48.40
N ALA A 9 13.49 4.66 47.82
CA ALA A 9 14.26 5.26 46.74
C ALA A 9 13.45 5.09 45.41
N ILE A 10 12.88 6.20 44.92
CA ILE A 10 12.25 6.26 43.62
C ILE A 10 13.34 6.37 42.54
N LEU A 11 13.55 5.29 41.82
CA LEU A 11 14.42 5.24 40.63
C LEU A 11 13.71 5.88 39.43
N LEU A 12 14.01 7.14 39.12
CA LEU A 12 13.57 7.82 37.93
C LEU A 12 14.33 7.26 36.70
N VAL A 13 13.68 6.35 35.97
CA VAL A 13 14.15 5.92 34.64
C VAL A 13 13.79 7.02 33.64
N SER A 14 14.78 7.83 33.28
CA SER A 14 14.68 8.79 32.18
C SER A 14 14.65 8.01 30.84
N ILE A 15 13.48 7.86 30.24
CA ILE A 15 13.33 7.40 28.86
C ILE A 15 13.86 8.51 27.97
N GLY A 16 15.09 8.35 27.48
CA GLY A 16 15.67 9.22 26.44
C GLY A 16 14.81 9.11 25.19
N ALA A 17 14.05 10.16 24.88
CA ALA A 17 13.41 10.29 23.58
C ALA A 17 14.54 10.35 22.55
N LEU A 18 14.64 9.33 21.68
CA LEU A 18 15.44 9.39 20.45
C LEU A 18 14.75 10.38 19.52
N ALA A 19 15.08 11.65 19.69
CA ALA A 19 14.76 12.68 18.69
C ALA A 19 15.51 12.27 17.41
N GLN A 20 14.80 11.97 16.34
CA GLN A 20 15.38 11.88 15.02
C GLN A 20 15.96 13.26 14.70
N GLU A 21 17.28 13.37 14.72
CA GLU A 21 17.96 14.56 14.26
C GLU A 21 17.75 14.69 12.76
N HIS A 22 16.84 15.57 12.35
CA HIS A 22 16.83 16.05 10.98
C HIS A 22 18.13 16.84 10.76
N PRO A 23 18.88 16.57 9.69
CA PRO A 23 20.10 17.33 9.41
C PRO A 23 19.74 18.80 9.34
N SER A 24 20.29 19.61 10.28
CA SER A 24 20.09 21.05 10.26
C SER A 24 20.90 21.63 9.11
N VAL A 25 20.24 22.19 8.11
CA VAL A 25 20.90 22.91 7.02
C VAL A 25 21.36 24.24 7.58
N THR A 26 22.69 24.41 7.76
CA THR A 26 23.26 25.67 8.19
C THR A 26 23.31 26.62 7.00
N ALA A 27 22.83 27.88 7.19
CA ALA A 27 22.92 28.92 6.17
C ALA A 27 24.38 29.15 5.77
N GLN A 28 24.68 28.93 4.50
CA GLN A 28 26.00 29.20 3.93
C GLN A 28 25.99 30.52 3.12
N PRO A 29 27.07 31.29 3.13
CA PRO A 29 27.21 32.48 2.26
C PRO A 29 26.98 32.06 0.80
N ASN A 30 26.35 32.94 0.03
CA ASN A 30 26.08 32.72 -1.39
C ASN A 30 25.31 31.43 -1.70
N SER A 31 24.36 31.05 -0.86
CA SER A 31 23.50 29.90 -1.11
C SER A 31 22.04 30.25 -0.88
N VAL A 32 21.15 29.47 -1.54
CA VAL A 32 19.71 29.53 -1.36
C VAL A 32 19.20 28.13 -1.04
N TYR A 33 18.43 27.99 0.05
CA TYR A 33 17.76 26.77 0.43
C TYR A 33 16.26 26.88 0.12
N VAL A 34 15.73 25.92 -0.59
CA VAL A 34 14.34 25.88 -1.04
C VAL A 34 13.75 24.49 -0.88
N GLY A 35 12.47 24.44 -0.52
CA GLY A 35 11.67 23.20 -0.53
C GLY A 35 10.57 23.30 -1.56
N ALA A 36 10.22 22.20 -2.20
CA ALA A 36 9.09 22.13 -3.10
C ALA A 36 8.47 20.74 -3.12
N ASP A 37 7.16 20.72 -3.33
CA ASP A 37 6.41 19.50 -3.55
C ASP A 37 6.24 19.25 -5.06
N GLY A 38 6.42 18.00 -5.45
CA GLY A 38 6.16 17.51 -6.80
C GLY A 38 5.07 16.46 -6.80
N LYS A 39 4.44 16.30 -7.95
CA LYS A 39 3.33 15.37 -8.12
C LYS A 39 3.46 14.66 -9.47
N PHE A 40 3.23 13.35 -9.45
CA PHE A 40 3.00 12.56 -10.64
C PHE A 40 1.63 11.89 -10.54
N GLU A 41 0.88 11.92 -11.61
CA GLU A 41 -0.49 11.38 -11.67
C GLU A 41 -0.64 10.58 -12.96
N ALA A 42 -1.07 9.32 -12.83
CA ALA A 42 -1.29 8.43 -13.96
C ALA A 42 -2.49 7.52 -13.70
N ALA A 43 -3.13 7.08 -14.78
CA ALA A 43 -4.10 5.99 -14.69
C ALA A 43 -3.38 4.71 -14.23
N PRO A 44 -3.96 3.92 -13.32
CA PRO A 44 -3.38 2.62 -12.97
C PRO A 44 -3.34 1.70 -14.19
N ASP A 45 -2.30 0.92 -14.28
CA ASP A 45 -2.05 -0.04 -15.36
C ASP A 45 -2.22 -1.49 -14.92
N THR A 46 -2.43 -1.71 -13.63
CA THR A 46 -2.50 -3.04 -13.03
C THR A 46 -3.58 -3.09 -11.94
N ALA A 47 -4.46 -4.08 -12.04
CA ALA A 47 -5.37 -4.47 -10.97
C ALA A 47 -4.73 -5.56 -10.13
N GLN A 48 -4.67 -5.36 -8.84
CA GLN A 48 -4.15 -6.32 -7.87
C GLN A 48 -5.30 -6.86 -7.03
N ILE A 49 -5.60 -8.15 -7.20
CA ILE A 49 -6.58 -8.87 -6.39
C ILE A 49 -5.78 -9.63 -5.32
N GLN A 50 -6.09 -9.34 -4.07
CA GLN A 50 -5.57 -10.07 -2.91
C GLN A 50 -6.68 -10.93 -2.33
N MET A 51 -6.40 -12.19 -2.08
CA MET A 51 -7.35 -13.13 -1.49
C MET A 51 -6.67 -14.00 -0.44
N ASN A 52 -7.40 -14.29 0.63
CA ASN A 52 -6.96 -15.24 1.65
C ASN A 52 -7.69 -16.56 1.46
N VAL A 53 -6.93 -17.63 1.26
CA VAL A 53 -7.41 -19.00 1.21
C VAL A 53 -7.26 -19.59 2.60
N SER A 54 -8.36 -19.99 3.22
CA SER A 54 -8.40 -20.56 4.57
C SER A 54 -9.22 -21.85 4.54
N VAL A 55 -8.66 -22.91 5.12
CA VAL A 55 -9.33 -24.21 5.23
C VAL A 55 -9.10 -24.75 6.63
N GLN A 56 -10.17 -25.23 7.27
CA GLN A 56 -10.10 -25.88 8.56
C GLN A 56 -10.54 -27.35 8.44
N ASP A 57 -9.84 -28.23 9.14
CA ASP A 57 -10.16 -29.65 9.23
C ASP A 57 -9.74 -30.17 10.62
N GLU A 58 -10.25 -31.33 11.03
CA GLU A 58 -9.88 -32.00 12.29
C GLU A 58 -8.40 -32.43 12.29
N SER A 59 -7.83 -32.69 11.11
CA SER A 59 -6.46 -33.17 10.93
C SER A 59 -5.66 -32.25 10.02
N PRO A 60 -4.35 -32.07 10.26
CA PRO A 60 -3.54 -31.12 9.50
C PRO A 60 -3.35 -31.52 8.03
N GLN A 61 -3.24 -32.82 7.74
CA GLN A 61 -2.99 -33.31 6.39
C GLN A 61 -4.18 -33.11 5.43
N PRO A 62 -5.43 -33.46 5.78
CA PRO A 62 -6.60 -33.11 4.97
C PRO A 62 -6.78 -31.61 4.80
N ALA A 63 -6.57 -30.79 5.85
CA ALA A 63 -6.63 -29.35 5.76
C ALA A 63 -5.65 -28.82 4.71
N PHE A 64 -4.41 -29.30 4.74
CA PHE A 64 -3.37 -28.92 3.78
C PHE A 64 -3.72 -29.32 2.34
N GLN A 65 -4.19 -30.55 2.14
CA GLN A 65 -4.59 -31.04 0.80
C GLN A 65 -5.74 -30.21 0.22
N ARG A 66 -6.75 -29.86 1.04
CA ARG A 66 -7.87 -29.02 0.60
C ARG A 66 -7.42 -27.60 0.28
N ALA A 67 -6.54 -27.01 1.08
CA ALA A 67 -5.98 -25.70 0.80
C ALA A 67 -5.17 -25.69 -0.51
N SER A 68 -4.32 -26.70 -0.73
CA SER A 68 -3.60 -26.89 -2.00
C SER A 68 -4.56 -27.00 -3.18
N LYS A 69 -5.64 -27.77 -3.05
CA LYS A 69 -6.65 -27.91 -4.10
C LYS A 69 -7.34 -26.58 -4.42
N ASN A 70 -7.63 -25.75 -3.39
CA ASN A 70 -8.21 -24.42 -3.59
C ASN A 70 -7.24 -23.52 -4.39
N VAL A 71 -5.94 -23.54 -4.07
CA VAL A 71 -4.92 -22.84 -4.84
C VAL A 71 -4.85 -23.31 -6.29
N ASP A 72 -4.95 -24.62 -6.53
CA ASP A 72 -4.97 -25.16 -7.90
C ASP A 72 -6.25 -24.77 -8.64
N THR A 73 -7.38 -24.63 -7.94
CA THR A 73 -8.62 -24.09 -8.52
C THR A 73 -8.43 -22.64 -8.95
N VAL A 74 -7.76 -21.80 -8.14
CA VAL A 74 -7.40 -20.42 -8.56
C VAL A 74 -6.62 -20.46 -9.87
N ARG A 75 -5.57 -21.28 -9.95
CA ARG A 75 -4.77 -21.41 -11.17
C ARG A 75 -5.57 -21.89 -12.38
N GLN A 76 -6.55 -22.77 -12.15
CA GLN A 76 -7.44 -23.27 -13.20
C GLN A 76 -8.38 -22.16 -13.70
N VAL A 77 -8.96 -21.35 -12.81
CA VAL A 77 -9.78 -20.18 -13.17
C VAL A 77 -8.98 -19.19 -14.01
N LEU A 78 -7.70 -18.96 -13.68
CA LEU A 78 -6.84 -18.11 -14.49
C LEU A 78 -6.64 -18.66 -15.91
N ARG A 79 -6.34 -19.95 -16.04
CA ARG A 79 -6.16 -20.60 -17.35
C ARG A 79 -7.42 -20.51 -18.20
N SER A 80 -8.61 -20.76 -17.62
CA SER A 80 -9.87 -20.68 -18.35
C SER A 80 -10.19 -19.28 -18.87
N ASN A 81 -9.64 -18.25 -18.21
CA ASN A 81 -9.76 -16.85 -18.64
C ASN A 81 -8.58 -16.38 -19.50
N GLY A 82 -7.71 -17.29 -19.95
CA GLY A 82 -6.56 -17.00 -20.83
C GLY A 82 -5.45 -16.20 -20.12
N ILE A 83 -5.31 -16.37 -18.80
CA ILE A 83 -4.26 -15.73 -17.98
C ILE A 83 -3.23 -16.79 -17.59
N ASP A 84 -1.95 -16.43 -17.67
CA ASP A 84 -0.87 -17.29 -17.17
C ASP A 84 -1.06 -17.52 -15.67
N PRO A 85 -1.12 -18.77 -15.18
CA PRO A 85 -1.19 -19.08 -13.77
C PRO A 85 -0.07 -18.47 -12.91
N LYS A 86 1.07 -18.13 -13.53
CA LYS A 86 2.18 -17.41 -12.87
C LYS A 86 1.83 -15.98 -12.48
N ALA A 87 0.75 -15.42 -13.02
CA ALA A 87 0.23 -14.12 -12.58
C ALA A 87 -0.29 -14.15 -11.14
N ALA A 88 -0.61 -15.35 -10.60
CA ALA A 88 -0.94 -15.55 -9.20
C ALA A 88 0.32 -15.89 -8.39
N ASN A 89 0.70 -14.99 -7.51
CA ASN A 89 1.72 -15.25 -6.49
C ASN A 89 1.05 -15.86 -5.27
N VAL A 90 1.42 -17.10 -4.94
CA VAL A 90 0.88 -17.86 -3.81
C VAL A 90 1.89 -17.83 -2.68
N GLY A 91 1.46 -17.38 -1.52
CA GLY A 91 2.27 -17.34 -0.31
C GLY A 91 2.50 -18.74 0.29
N PHE A 92 3.18 -18.77 1.41
CA PHE A 92 3.42 -20.00 2.17
C PHE A 92 2.12 -20.53 2.79
N LEU A 93 1.88 -21.84 2.67
CA LEU A 93 0.77 -22.51 3.35
C LEU A 93 1.13 -22.70 4.85
N SER A 94 0.55 -21.87 5.69
CA SER A 94 0.74 -21.90 7.14
C SER A 94 -0.29 -22.84 7.78
N VAL A 95 0.16 -23.80 8.59
CA VAL A 95 -0.69 -24.72 9.34
C VAL A 95 -0.69 -24.34 10.80
N GLN A 96 -1.87 -24.07 11.36
CA GLN A 96 -2.02 -23.62 12.75
C GLN A 96 -3.06 -24.50 13.48
N PRO A 97 -2.81 -24.94 14.72
CA PRO A 97 -3.81 -25.61 15.53
C PRO A 97 -4.91 -24.62 15.95
N VAL A 98 -6.16 -25.08 15.91
CA VAL A 98 -7.33 -24.36 16.42
C VAL A 98 -7.69 -24.93 17.78
N TYR A 99 -7.80 -24.08 18.79
CA TYR A 99 -8.09 -24.48 20.16
C TYR A 99 -9.52 -24.18 20.55
N GLU A 100 -10.09 -25.02 21.39
CA GLU A 100 -11.39 -24.77 22.02
C GLU A 100 -11.27 -23.57 23.01
N TRP A 101 -12.28 -22.68 23.01
CA TRP A 101 -12.32 -21.48 23.86
C TRP A 101 -12.45 -21.76 25.37
N LYS A 102 -12.44 -23.01 25.85
CA LYS A 102 -12.65 -23.37 27.26
C LYS A 102 -11.33 -23.54 28.03
N PRO A 103 -11.37 -23.54 29.41
CA PRO A 103 -10.17 -23.47 30.26
C PRO A 103 -9.11 -24.55 30.03
N LYS A 104 -9.43 -25.61 29.32
CA LYS A 104 -8.48 -26.69 28.96
C LYS A 104 -8.14 -26.65 27.49
N GLN A 105 -7.55 -25.60 26.99
CA GLN A 105 -7.05 -25.40 25.61
C GLN A 105 -6.83 -26.73 24.82
N ARG A 106 -7.91 -27.41 24.47
CA ARG A 106 -7.85 -28.64 23.66
C ARG A 106 -7.80 -28.23 22.18
N VAL A 107 -6.93 -28.86 21.40
CA VAL A 107 -6.92 -28.73 19.95
C VAL A 107 -8.19 -29.38 19.40
N ILE A 108 -8.98 -28.60 18.66
CA ILE A 108 -10.25 -29.04 18.02
C ILE A 108 -10.13 -29.15 16.50
N GLY A 109 -8.98 -28.79 15.92
CA GLY A 109 -8.72 -28.88 14.50
C GLY A 109 -7.45 -28.12 14.11
N TYR A 110 -7.23 -28.06 12.81
CA TYR A 110 -6.11 -27.34 12.21
C TYR A 110 -6.62 -26.44 11.10
N ARG A 111 -6.10 -25.21 11.07
CA ARG A 111 -6.39 -24.26 10.02
C ARG A 111 -5.17 -24.09 9.15
N VAL A 112 -5.35 -24.17 7.84
CA VAL A 112 -4.33 -23.88 6.84
C VAL A 112 -4.71 -22.60 6.13
N THR A 113 -3.81 -21.62 6.11
CA THR A 113 -4.02 -20.33 5.47
C THR A 113 -2.90 -20.03 4.48
N THR A 114 -3.24 -19.36 3.39
CA THR A 114 -2.27 -18.77 2.46
C THR A 114 -2.88 -17.54 1.79
N ASP A 115 -2.04 -16.56 1.51
CA ASP A 115 -2.43 -15.38 0.74
C ASP A 115 -2.09 -15.61 -0.73
N VAL A 116 -3.02 -15.24 -1.60
CA VAL A 116 -2.83 -15.27 -3.04
C VAL A 116 -2.99 -13.85 -3.57
N THR A 117 -1.96 -13.36 -4.27
CA THR A 117 -1.98 -12.07 -4.94
C THR A 117 -1.98 -12.28 -6.44
N LEU A 118 -3.01 -11.78 -7.11
CA LEU A 118 -3.15 -11.83 -8.56
C LEU A 118 -3.00 -10.42 -9.14
N LYS A 119 -2.15 -10.27 -10.15
CA LYS A 119 -1.98 -9.02 -10.92
C LYS A 119 -2.55 -9.19 -12.31
N LEU A 120 -3.42 -8.26 -12.72
CA LEU A 120 -4.11 -8.26 -14.01
C LEU A 120 -3.88 -6.92 -14.70
N LYS A 121 -3.47 -6.95 -15.97
CA LYS A 121 -3.38 -5.76 -16.85
C LYS A 121 -4.69 -5.51 -17.61
N ASP A 122 -5.42 -6.57 -17.90
CA ASP A 122 -6.72 -6.49 -18.58
C ASP A 122 -7.85 -6.44 -17.54
N PHE A 123 -8.36 -5.25 -17.30
CA PHE A 123 -9.40 -5.00 -16.30
C PHE A 123 -10.75 -5.63 -16.66
N SER A 124 -11.01 -5.90 -17.95
CA SER A 124 -12.25 -6.55 -18.38
C SER A 124 -12.40 -7.98 -17.81
N LYS A 125 -11.29 -8.60 -17.41
CA LYS A 125 -11.25 -9.95 -16.84
C LYS A 125 -11.51 -9.99 -15.34
N ILE A 126 -11.52 -8.84 -14.65
CA ILE A 126 -11.71 -8.78 -13.19
C ILE A 126 -13.05 -9.40 -12.80
N GLY A 127 -14.15 -8.92 -13.41
CA GLY A 127 -15.49 -9.41 -13.11
C GLY A 127 -15.64 -10.91 -13.28
N PRO A 128 -15.38 -11.48 -14.48
CA PRO A 128 -15.45 -12.92 -14.72
C PRO A 128 -14.59 -13.76 -13.76
N ILE A 129 -13.38 -13.32 -13.45
CA ILE A 129 -12.47 -14.06 -12.56
C ILE A 129 -12.97 -14.02 -11.12
N THR A 130 -13.35 -12.84 -10.60
CA THR A 130 -13.85 -12.71 -9.23
C THR A 130 -15.15 -13.50 -9.03
N GLN A 131 -16.04 -13.52 -10.02
CA GLN A 131 -17.25 -14.33 -9.97
C GLN A 131 -16.92 -15.83 -9.92
N GLN A 132 -16.07 -16.35 -10.81
CA GLN A 132 -15.70 -17.77 -10.83
C GLN A 132 -14.99 -18.20 -9.55
N LEU A 133 -14.15 -17.34 -8.98
CA LEU A 133 -13.49 -17.61 -7.70
C LEU A 133 -14.48 -17.64 -6.54
N ALA A 134 -15.49 -16.77 -6.54
CA ALA A 134 -16.56 -16.76 -5.55
C ALA A 134 -17.45 -18.02 -5.66
N GLU A 135 -17.83 -18.41 -6.88
CA GLU A 135 -18.60 -19.65 -7.14
C GLU A 135 -17.83 -20.91 -6.69
N ALA A 136 -16.50 -20.91 -6.88
CA ALA A 136 -15.65 -22.00 -6.42
C ALA A 136 -15.41 -22.00 -4.90
N ASN A 137 -15.83 -20.97 -4.19
CA ASN A 137 -15.68 -20.78 -2.73
C ASN A 137 -14.25 -21.05 -2.23
N VAL A 138 -13.25 -20.53 -2.98
CA VAL A 138 -11.83 -20.78 -2.71
C VAL A 138 -11.20 -19.82 -1.70
N SER A 139 -11.85 -18.68 -1.41
CA SER A 139 -11.32 -17.65 -0.51
C SER A 139 -12.39 -17.10 0.43
N GLU A 140 -11.97 -16.73 1.65
CA GLU A 140 -12.84 -16.07 2.65
C GLU A 140 -13.00 -14.58 2.38
N THR A 141 -11.92 -13.92 1.89
CA THR A 141 -11.89 -12.48 1.62
C THR A 141 -11.19 -12.18 0.30
N GLN A 142 -11.70 -11.19 -0.42
CA GLN A 142 -11.09 -10.66 -1.64
C GLN A 142 -11.03 -9.15 -1.56
N THR A 143 -9.88 -8.58 -1.91
CA THR A 143 -9.68 -7.13 -1.99
C THR A 143 -9.12 -6.79 -3.36
N LEU A 144 -9.70 -5.79 -4.02
CA LEU A 144 -9.24 -5.27 -5.31
C LEU A 144 -8.59 -3.90 -5.10
N ASN A 145 -7.34 -3.77 -5.55
CA ASN A 145 -6.60 -2.51 -5.58
C ASN A 145 -6.13 -2.23 -7.00
N TYR A 146 -6.13 -0.95 -7.39
CA TYR A 146 -5.55 -0.50 -8.64
C TYR A 146 -4.22 0.17 -8.36
N ILE A 147 -3.16 -0.26 -9.05
CA ILE A 147 -1.79 0.18 -8.81
C ILE A 147 -1.10 0.53 -10.14
N LEU A 148 0.03 1.21 -10.03
CA LEU A 148 1.02 1.30 -11.10
C LEU A 148 2.01 0.15 -10.90
N GLU A 149 2.27 -0.65 -11.93
CA GLU A 149 3.22 -1.76 -11.84
C GLU A 149 4.63 -1.24 -11.56
N ASN A 150 5.01 -0.15 -12.22
CA ASN A 150 6.30 0.51 -12.02
C ASN A 150 6.16 1.74 -11.12
N MET A 151 6.00 1.49 -9.82
CA MET A 151 5.89 2.55 -8.82
C MET A 151 7.18 3.39 -8.71
N ASP A 152 8.34 2.79 -8.92
CA ASP A 152 9.63 3.49 -8.83
C ASP A 152 9.77 4.53 -9.95
N GLU A 153 9.30 4.25 -11.15
CA GLU A 153 9.25 5.24 -12.23
C GLU A 153 8.30 6.40 -11.87
N ALA A 154 7.15 6.11 -11.28
CA ALA A 154 6.21 7.12 -10.84
C ALA A 154 6.81 8.02 -9.74
N LYS A 155 7.53 7.43 -8.79
CA LYS A 155 8.29 8.18 -7.76
C LYS A 155 9.35 9.09 -8.39
N ASN A 156 10.13 8.57 -9.32
CA ASN A 156 11.15 9.36 -10.02
C ASN A 156 10.53 10.57 -10.72
N LYS A 157 9.42 10.40 -11.42
CA LYS A 157 8.70 11.52 -12.07
C LYS A 157 8.18 12.56 -11.07
N ALA A 158 7.69 12.12 -9.90
CA ALA A 158 7.29 13.04 -8.84
C ALA A 158 8.48 13.83 -8.27
N VAL A 159 9.63 13.15 -8.09
CA VAL A 159 10.90 13.79 -7.64
C VAL A 159 11.41 14.79 -8.67
N GLU A 160 11.39 14.47 -9.95
CA GLU A 160 11.77 15.37 -11.03
C GLU A 160 10.88 16.63 -11.06
N ASP A 161 9.57 16.49 -10.86
CA ASP A 161 8.65 17.62 -10.77
C ASP A 161 8.95 18.49 -9.54
N ALA A 162 9.18 17.87 -8.38
CA ALA A 162 9.56 18.58 -7.14
C ALA A 162 10.89 19.34 -7.30
N TYR A 163 11.90 18.69 -7.84
CA TYR A 163 13.21 19.32 -8.08
C TYR A 163 13.11 20.51 -9.06
N ARG A 164 12.38 20.34 -10.16
CA ARG A 164 12.16 21.42 -11.13
C ARG A 164 11.50 22.64 -10.46
N ARG A 165 10.51 22.44 -9.61
CA ARG A 165 9.84 23.51 -8.84
C ARG A 165 10.77 24.15 -7.84
N ALA A 166 11.55 23.37 -7.09
CA ALA A 166 12.56 23.87 -6.17
C ALA A 166 13.58 24.75 -6.89
N ARG A 167 14.12 24.29 -8.02
CA ARG A 167 15.06 25.04 -8.84
C ARG A 167 14.46 26.36 -9.35
N ASN A 168 13.23 26.34 -9.87
CA ASN A 168 12.54 27.55 -10.33
C ASN A 168 12.37 28.57 -9.18
N SER A 169 12.05 28.09 -7.97
CA SER A 169 11.97 28.95 -6.79
C SER A 169 13.33 29.56 -6.43
N ALA A 170 14.40 28.77 -6.49
CA ALA A 170 15.77 29.26 -6.27
C ALA A 170 16.18 30.31 -7.30
N GLU A 171 15.90 30.07 -8.58
CA GLU A 171 16.18 31.01 -9.69
C GLU A 171 15.40 32.32 -9.52
N THR A 172 14.13 32.25 -9.07
CA THR A 172 13.34 33.46 -8.78
C THR A 172 13.96 34.30 -7.66
N ILE A 173 14.39 33.65 -6.57
CA ILE A 173 15.03 34.33 -5.43
C ILE A 173 16.37 34.92 -5.84
N ALA A 174 17.20 34.16 -6.56
CA ALA A 174 18.49 34.60 -7.05
C ALA A 174 18.35 35.84 -7.95
N HIS A 175 17.43 35.77 -8.92
CA HIS A 175 17.17 36.90 -9.82
C HIS A 175 16.69 38.15 -9.08
N ALA A 176 15.77 38.01 -8.12
CA ALA A 176 15.30 39.13 -7.30
C ALA A 176 16.41 39.78 -6.46
N SER A 177 17.46 39.02 -6.11
CA SER A 177 18.67 39.53 -5.40
C SER A 177 19.79 39.98 -6.32
N GLY A 178 19.57 40.01 -7.65
CA GLY A 178 20.60 40.39 -8.65
C GLY A 178 21.68 39.32 -8.84
N ARG A 179 21.35 38.05 -8.56
CA ARG A 179 22.26 36.90 -8.64
C ARG A 179 21.73 35.84 -9.59
N SER A 180 22.52 34.79 -9.81
CA SER A 180 22.12 33.60 -10.57
C SER A 180 22.41 32.33 -9.78
N VAL A 181 21.55 31.30 -9.98
CA VAL A 181 21.74 29.96 -9.41
C VAL A 181 22.84 29.24 -10.20
N GLU A 182 23.74 28.55 -9.50
CA GLU A 182 24.79 27.74 -10.11
C GLU A 182 24.53 26.24 -9.92
N GLU A 183 25.10 25.65 -8.87
CA GLU A 183 25.13 24.21 -8.66
C GLU A 183 24.25 23.77 -7.49
N LEU A 184 23.76 22.53 -7.57
CA LEU A 184 23.13 21.86 -6.44
C LEU A 184 24.20 21.38 -5.47
N SER A 185 24.23 21.94 -4.26
CA SER A 185 25.18 21.55 -3.20
C SER A 185 24.66 20.43 -2.33
N TYR A 186 23.35 20.39 -2.09
CA TYR A 186 22.71 19.39 -1.25
C TYR A 186 21.25 19.19 -1.66
N ALA A 187 20.77 17.95 -1.58
CA ALA A 187 19.35 17.67 -1.70
C ALA A 187 18.93 16.58 -0.69
N SER A 188 17.73 16.74 -0.16
CA SER A 188 17.02 15.72 0.60
C SER A 188 15.69 15.45 -0.10
N VAL A 189 15.33 14.18 -0.23
CA VAL A 189 14.16 13.74 -0.97
C VAL A 189 13.32 12.79 -0.11
N ASP A 190 12.05 13.13 0.04
CA ASP A 190 11.04 12.26 0.65
C ASP A 190 9.96 11.95 -0.39
N THR A 191 9.59 10.68 -0.51
CA THR A 191 8.51 10.25 -1.41
C THR A 191 7.36 9.64 -0.61
N PHE A 192 6.14 10.05 -0.93
CA PHE A 192 4.94 9.55 -0.28
C PHE A 192 4.07 8.83 -1.29
N GLU A 193 3.83 7.55 -1.02
CA GLU A 193 2.81 6.78 -1.70
C GLU A 193 1.47 7.09 -1.03
N ASN A 194 0.64 7.84 -1.69
CA ASN A 194 -0.72 8.08 -1.25
C ASN A 194 -1.68 7.52 -2.29
N PRO A 195 -1.95 6.20 -2.27
CA PRO A 195 -2.99 5.62 -3.09
C PRO A 195 -4.34 6.09 -2.53
N ARG A 196 -4.73 7.33 -2.78
CA ARG A 196 -6.10 7.75 -2.55
C ARG A 196 -6.97 7.05 -3.58
N ILE A 197 -7.49 5.91 -3.21
CA ILE A 197 -8.63 5.31 -3.88
C ILE A 197 -9.81 6.26 -3.57
N ILE A 198 -10.04 7.22 -4.43
CA ILE A 198 -11.25 8.03 -4.36
C ILE A 198 -12.35 7.13 -4.93
N MET A 199 -13.07 6.45 -4.06
CA MET A 199 -14.30 5.77 -4.48
C MET A 199 -15.26 6.81 -5.05
N PRO A 200 -15.91 6.56 -6.19
CA PRO A 200 -16.95 7.43 -6.71
C PRO A 200 -18.00 7.60 -5.59
N ARG A 201 -18.28 8.85 -5.25
CA ARG A 201 -19.37 9.17 -4.33
C ARG A 201 -20.64 8.72 -5.00
N GLN A 202 -21.24 7.59 -4.58
CA GLN A 202 -22.54 7.17 -5.05
C GLN A 202 -23.47 8.37 -4.90
N ALA A 203 -23.90 8.92 -6.04
CA ALA A 203 -24.98 9.87 -6.04
C ALA A 203 -26.19 9.14 -5.44
N ARG A 204 -26.65 9.60 -4.28
CA ARG A 204 -27.90 9.13 -3.68
C ARG A 204 -29.01 9.44 -4.70
N SER A 205 -29.34 8.48 -5.55
CA SER A 205 -30.55 8.54 -6.36
C SER A 205 -31.73 8.36 -5.43
N VAL A 206 -32.49 9.45 -5.33
CA VAL A 206 -33.84 9.47 -4.76
C VAL A 206 -34.67 8.45 -5.51
N SER A 207 -35.30 7.56 -4.78
CA SER A 207 -36.19 6.50 -5.23
C SER A 207 -37.24 7.01 -6.23
N ALA A 208 -37.23 6.39 -7.41
CA ALA A 208 -38.44 6.29 -8.24
C ALA A 208 -38.53 4.84 -8.72
N MET A 209 -39.63 4.20 -8.37
CA MET A 209 -40.01 2.88 -8.85
C MET A 209 -40.10 2.91 -10.37
N ALA A 210 -39.32 2.08 -11.04
CA ALA A 210 -39.61 1.59 -12.39
C ALA A 210 -38.81 0.34 -12.71
N SER A 211 -39.52 -0.72 -13.02
CA SER A 211 -39.22 -1.91 -13.85
C SER A 211 -37.77 -2.30 -14.10
N ALA A 212 -37.51 -3.58 -13.85
CA ALA A 212 -36.27 -4.31 -14.04
C ALA A 212 -35.55 -4.01 -15.35
N ALA A 213 -34.54 -3.15 -15.28
CA ALA A 213 -33.45 -3.11 -16.25
C ALA A 213 -32.37 -4.08 -15.78
N PRO A 214 -31.64 -4.75 -16.70
CA PRO A 214 -30.51 -5.58 -16.31
C PRO A 214 -29.54 -4.76 -15.47
N ALA A 215 -29.03 -5.36 -14.37
CA ALA A 215 -28.08 -4.69 -13.50
C ALA A 215 -26.91 -4.11 -14.34
N PRO A 216 -26.55 -2.84 -14.15
CA PRO A 216 -25.39 -2.30 -14.83
C PRO A 216 -24.19 -3.17 -14.43
N THR A 217 -23.49 -3.71 -15.42
CA THR A 217 -22.16 -4.26 -15.25
C THR A 217 -21.36 -3.20 -14.53
N GLU A 218 -20.91 -3.47 -13.30
CA GLU A 218 -20.04 -2.53 -12.58
C GLU A 218 -18.81 -2.34 -13.45
N GLU A 219 -18.73 -1.20 -14.10
CA GLU A 219 -17.59 -0.81 -14.89
C GLU A 219 -16.48 -0.49 -13.87
N PHE A 220 -15.54 -1.43 -13.71
CA PHE A 220 -14.36 -1.27 -12.87
C PHE A 220 -13.44 -0.23 -13.53
N THR A 221 -13.84 1.04 -13.46
CA THR A 221 -13.05 2.15 -13.99
C THR A 221 -12.21 2.73 -12.87
N PRO A 222 -10.89 2.47 -12.85
CA PRO A 222 -10.01 2.98 -11.81
C PRO A 222 -9.80 4.49 -11.98
N GLN A 223 -9.71 5.19 -10.83
CA GLN A 223 -9.26 6.57 -10.80
C GLN A 223 -7.73 6.64 -10.82
N SER A 224 -7.18 7.85 -11.11
CA SER A 224 -5.74 8.06 -11.17
C SER A 224 -5.04 7.75 -9.85
N VAL A 225 -3.87 7.15 -9.94
CA VAL A 225 -2.92 6.99 -8.83
C VAL A 225 -2.06 8.24 -8.78
N THR A 226 -1.97 8.85 -7.60
CA THR A 226 -1.13 10.03 -7.35
C THR A 226 0.05 9.66 -6.50
N VAL A 227 1.25 10.01 -6.94
CA VAL A 227 2.49 9.92 -6.18
C VAL A 227 2.99 11.34 -5.92
N THR A 228 3.36 11.65 -4.69
CA THR A 228 3.93 12.94 -4.30
C THR A 228 5.35 12.76 -3.81
N ALA A 229 6.19 13.78 -4.06
CA ALA A 229 7.54 13.87 -3.54
C ALA A 229 7.77 15.24 -2.94
N HIS A 230 8.56 15.31 -1.88
CA HIS A 230 9.06 16.56 -1.32
C HIS A 230 10.58 16.61 -1.52
N VAL A 231 11.07 17.69 -2.11
CA VAL A 231 12.50 17.92 -2.32
C VAL A 231 12.91 19.18 -1.60
N ASN A 232 13.90 19.06 -0.71
CA ASN A 232 14.63 20.19 -0.17
C ASN A 232 15.98 20.28 -0.87
N ALA A 233 16.32 21.44 -1.40
CA ALA A 233 17.54 21.64 -2.18
C ALA A 233 18.30 22.89 -1.73
N LEU A 234 19.61 22.80 -1.65
CA LEU A 234 20.54 23.91 -1.43
C LEU A 234 21.33 24.16 -2.71
N PHE A 235 21.19 25.34 -3.26
CA PHE A 235 21.92 25.77 -4.44
C PHE A 235 22.94 26.84 -4.11
N THR A 236 24.09 26.85 -4.79
CA THR A 236 25.01 27.96 -4.78
C THR A 236 24.53 29.09 -5.71
N MET A 237 24.92 30.34 -5.38
CA MET A 237 24.57 31.52 -6.14
C MET A 237 25.84 32.36 -6.41
N LYS A 238 25.89 32.96 -7.56
CA LYS A 238 26.91 33.96 -7.90
C LYS A 238 26.29 35.30 -8.32
#